data_509a518eff9bd48f12cde4d607a16c04
#
_entry.id   509a518eff9bd48f12cde4d607a16c04
#
_cell.length_a   1.000
_cell.length_b   1.000
_cell.length_c   1.000
_cell.angle_alpha   90.00
_cell.angle_beta   90.00
_cell.angle_gamma   90.00
#
_symmetry.space_group_name_H-M   'P 1'
#
loop_
_entity.id
_entity.type
_entity.pdbx_description
1 polymer ?
#
loop_
_entity_poly.entity_id
_entity_poly.type
_entity_poly.pdbx_seq_one_letter_code
_entity_poly.pdbx_strand_id
1 'polypeptide(L)'
;LKFLEGILLELKKSGFLDSKKGKGGGYYLNVEADKINIATIIRVLEGPIALLPCVSLNYYKKCEDCVDEETCTLNRIMVQVRDQTLKVLENQTLEDLI
;
A
#
# COMPACT_ATOMS: atom_id res chain seq x y z
N LEU A 1 0.90 11.21 19.42
CA LEU A 1 -0.11 10.19 19.69
C LEU A 1 -1.32 10.30 18.75
N LYS A 2 -1.74 11.52 18.39
CA LYS A 2 -2.79 11.70 17.39
C LYS A 2 -2.39 11.16 16.04
N PHE A 3 -1.12 11.27 15.71
CA PHE A 3 -0.58 10.73 14.46
C PHE A 3 -0.70 9.20 14.42
N LEU A 4 -0.32 8.54 15.50
CA LEU A 4 -0.43 7.10 15.63
C LEU A 4 -1.89 6.64 15.58
N GLU A 5 -2.79 7.36 16.26
CA GLU A 5 -4.21 7.05 16.23
C GLU A 5 -4.79 7.14 14.82
N GLY A 6 -4.35 8.14 14.03
CA GLY A 6 -4.76 8.27 12.65
C GLY A 6 -4.37 7.08 11.80
N ILE A 7 -3.15 6.58 11.97
CA ILE A 7 -2.65 5.39 11.27
C ILE A 7 -3.47 4.16 11.67
N LEU A 8 -3.71 3.97 12.96
CA LEU A 8 -4.48 2.84 13.46
C LEU A 8 -5.92 2.86 12.93
N LEU A 9 -6.54 4.04 12.84
CA LEU A 9 -7.87 4.18 12.28
C LEU A 9 -7.92 3.82 10.80
N GLU A 10 -6.92 4.24 10.02
CA GLU A 10 -6.85 3.89 8.60
C GLU A 10 -6.74 2.37 8.40
N LEU A 11 -5.92 1.72 9.19
CA LEU A 11 -5.77 0.26 9.14
C LEU A 11 -7.04 -0.46 9.59
N LYS A 12 -7.75 0.11 10.55
CA LYS A 12 -9.04 -0.43 10.99
C LYS A 12 -10.09 -0.35 9.88
N LYS A 13 -10.18 0.81 9.20
CA LYS A 13 -11.11 0.99 8.07
C LYS A 13 -10.84 0.02 6.94
N SER A 14 -9.59 -0.38 6.76
CA SER A 14 -9.18 -1.31 5.71
C SER A 14 -9.33 -2.78 6.12
N GLY A 15 -9.76 -3.05 7.35
CA GLY A 15 -10.04 -4.40 7.82
C GLY A 15 -8.85 -5.15 8.44
N PHE A 16 -7.68 -4.53 8.55
CA PHE A 16 -6.50 -5.17 9.13
C PHE A 16 -6.50 -5.17 10.65
N LEU A 17 -7.13 -4.15 11.24
CA LEU A 17 -7.22 -4.01 12.68
C LEU A 17 -8.68 -3.90 13.11
N ASP A 18 -8.91 -4.24 14.36
CA ASP A 18 -10.17 -3.93 15.02
C ASP A 18 -9.85 -3.38 16.40
N SER A 19 -10.85 -2.82 17.06
CA SER A 19 -10.66 -2.22 18.38
C SER A 19 -11.61 -2.81 19.40
N LYS A 20 -11.13 -2.93 20.63
CA LYS A 20 -11.92 -3.39 21.78
C LYS A 20 -12.10 -2.20 22.72
N LYS A 21 -13.34 -1.91 23.08
CA LYS A 21 -13.67 -0.83 24.02
C LYS A 21 -13.58 -1.32 25.45
N GLY A 22 -13.29 -0.41 26.36
CA GLY A 22 -13.31 -0.65 27.79
C GLY A 22 -11.93 -0.88 28.39
N LYS A 23 -11.92 -1.31 29.65
CA LYS A 23 -10.70 -1.56 30.41
C LYS A 23 -9.95 -2.74 29.81
N GLY A 24 -8.70 -2.54 29.51
CA GLY A 24 -7.90 -3.53 28.80
C GLY A 24 -8.13 -3.56 27.30
N GLY A 25 -8.88 -2.56 26.77
CA GLY A 25 -9.13 -2.44 25.33
C GLY A 25 -7.94 -1.88 24.57
N GLY A 26 -8.07 -1.79 23.28
CA GLY A 26 -7.04 -1.30 22.37
C GLY A 26 -7.27 -1.84 20.97
N TYR A 27 -6.23 -1.83 20.16
CA TYR A 27 -6.29 -2.35 18.81
C TYR A 27 -5.69 -3.76 18.75
N TYR A 28 -6.26 -4.59 17.90
CA TYR A 28 -5.74 -5.94 17.67
C TYR A 28 -5.84 -6.28 16.18
N LEU A 29 -5.03 -7.24 15.73
CA LEU A 29 -5.03 -7.67 14.33
C LEU A 29 -6.26 -8.53 14.03
N ASN A 30 -6.98 -8.17 12.97
CA ASN A 30 -8.09 -8.97 12.43
C ASN A 30 -7.61 -10.05 11.48
N VAL A 31 -6.41 -9.87 10.91
CA VAL A 31 -5.79 -10.78 9.96
C VAL A 31 -4.43 -11.16 10.53
N GLU A 32 -4.04 -12.43 10.34
CA GLU A 32 -2.73 -12.89 10.82
C GLU A 32 -1.60 -12.09 10.16
N ALA A 33 -0.57 -11.74 10.93
CA ALA A 33 0.52 -10.88 10.48
C ALA A 33 1.25 -11.44 9.25
N ASP A 34 1.35 -12.75 9.13
CA ASP A 34 1.99 -13.42 7.99
C ASP A 34 1.17 -13.35 6.70
N LYS A 35 -0.10 -12.94 6.79
CA LYS A 35 -1.00 -12.80 5.64
C LYS A 35 -1.14 -11.34 5.17
N ILE A 36 -0.51 -10.40 5.86
CA ILE A 36 -0.55 -8.99 5.50
C ILE A 36 0.79 -8.62 4.87
N ASN A 37 0.81 -8.41 3.55
CA ASN A 37 2.05 -8.00 2.89
C ASN A 37 2.27 -6.50 3.02
N ILE A 38 3.53 -6.08 2.94
CA ILE A 38 3.93 -4.68 3.16
C ILE A 38 3.38 -3.77 2.06
N ALA A 39 3.27 -4.27 0.83
CA ALA A 39 2.69 -3.48 -0.27
C ALA A 39 1.27 -3.03 0.07
N THR A 40 0.45 -3.90 0.62
CA THR A 40 -0.92 -3.58 1.00
C THR A 40 -0.97 -2.49 2.07
N ILE A 41 -0.09 -2.58 3.08
CA ILE A 41 -0.02 -1.57 4.15
C ILE A 41 0.37 -0.21 3.58
N ILE A 42 1.36 -0.17 2.70
CA ILE A 42 1.81 1.09 2.08
C ILE A 42 0.69 1.71 1.24
N ARG A 43 -0.05 0.91 0.48
CA ARG A 43 -1.18 1.41 -0.31
C ARG A 43 -2.26 2.04 0.57
N VAL A 44 -2.50 1.46 1.74
CA VAL A 44 -3.49 2.00 2.68
C VAL A 44 -3.03 3.33 3.26
N LEU A 45 -1.77 3.43 3.66
CA LEU A 45 -1.24 4.58 4.38
C LEU A 45 -0.77 5.70 3.45
N GLU A 46 -0.12 5.36 2.34
CA GLU A 46 0.51 6.33 1.44
C GLU A 46 -0.18 6.44 0.08
N GLY A 47 -0.95 5.43 -0.31
CA GLY A 47 -1.60 5.41 -1.60
C GLY A 47 -0.84 4.58 -2.64
N PRO A 48 -0.78 5.03 -3.89
CA PRO A 48 -0.22 4.21 -4.97
C PRO A 48 1.27 3.90 -4.80
N ILE A 49 1.65 2.68 -5.21
CA ILE A 49 3.04 2.25 -5.24
C ILE A 49 3.51 2.33 -6.70
N ALA A 50 3.72 3.55 -7.14
CA ALA A 50 4.23 3.84 -8.48
C ALA A 50 4.66 5.30 -8.51
N LEU A 51 5.72 5.61 -9.25
CA LEU A 51 6.20 6.98 -9.37
C LEU A 51 5.36 7.80 -10.35
N LEU A 52 4.68 7.15 -11.29
CA LEU A 52 3.78 7.80 -12.24
C LEU A 52 2.40 7.17 -12.18
N PRO A 53 1.32 7.97 -12.25
CA PRO A 53 -0.04 7.43 -12.24
C PRO A 53 -0.34 6.45 -13.38
N CYS A 54 0.25 6.63 -14.55
CA CYS A 54 0.03 5.76 -15.70
C CYS A 54 0.60 4.35 -15.54
N VAL A 55 1.47 4.10 -14.55
CA VAL A 55 1.99 2.77 -14.26
C VAL A 55 1.46 2.23 -12.93
N SER A 56 0.56 2.94 -12.27
CA SER A 56 -0.06 2.47 -11.04
C SER A 56 -1.07 1.36 -11.35
N LEU A 57 -0.99 0.25 -10.60
CA LEU A 57 -1.92 -0.87 -10.79
C LEU A 57 -3.30 -0.59 -10.19
N ASN A 58 -3.36 0.15 -9.09
CA ASN A 58 -4.60 0.37 -8.36
C ASN A 58 -5.16 1.80 -8.52
N TYR A 59 -4.32 2.74 -8.96
CA TYR A 59 -4.68 4.16 -9.07
C TYR A 59 -4.29 4.71 -10.43
N TYR A 60 -4.54 3.92 -11.48
CA TYR A 60 -4.16 4.28 -12.84
C TYR A 60 -4.79 5.60 -13.29
N LYS A 61 -3.96 6.44 -13.91
CA LYS A 61 -4.42 7.65 -14.58
C LYS A 61 -3.50 7.92 -15.76
N LYS A 62 -4.09 8.08 -16.96
CA LYS A 62 -3.33 8.39 -18.15
C LYS A 62 -2.69 9.78 -18.04
N CYS A 63 -1.45 9.91 -18.47
CA CYS A 63 -0.76 11.19 -18.53
C CYS A 63 -1.45 12.11 -19.55
N GLU A 64 -1.69 13.37 -19.19
CA GLU A 64 -2.38 14.33 -20.07
C GLU A 64 -1.61 14.60 -21.37
N ASP A 65 -0.28 14.55 -21.30
CA ASP A 65 0.58 14.80 -22.46
C ASP A 65 0.94 13.52 -23.21
N CYS A 66 0.38 12.39 -22.82
CA CYS A 66 0.71 11.10 -23.42
C CYS A 66 -0.10 10.87 -24.70
N VAL A 67 0.61 10.77 -25.81
CA VAL A 67 -0.01 10.44 -27.11
C VAL A 67 -0.27 8.92 -27.17
N ASP A 68 0.71 8.12 -26.73
CA ASP A 68 0.62 6.67 -26.79
C ASP A 68 1.51 6.06 -25.68
N GLU A 69 0.89 5.39 -24.72
CA GLU A 69 1.60 4.76 -23.62
C GLU A 69 2.51 3.60 -24.08
N GLU A 70 2.12 2.91 -25.15
CA GLU A 70 2.89 1.78 -25.66
C GLU A 70 4.22 2.20 -26.23
N THR A 71 4.33 3.43 -26.74
CA THR A 71 5.57 3.96 -27.29
C THR A 71 6.33 4.85 -26.32
N CYS A 72 5.79 5.10 -25.14
CA CYS A 72 6.43 5.96 -24.15
C CYS A 72 7.59 5.22 -23.46
N THR A 73 8.81 5.67 -23.70
CA THR A 73 10.01 5.07 -23.10
C THR A 73 10.01 5.23 -21.57
N LEU A 74 9.58 6.38 -21.07
CA LEU A 74 9.50 6.63 -19.62
C LEU A 74 8.49 5.68 -18.97
N ASN A 75 7.35 5.45 -19.61
CA ASN A 75 6.36 4.50 -19.11
C ASN A 75 6.97 3.11 -18.97
N ARG A 76 7.71 2.63 -19.97
CA ARG A 76 8.38 1.32 -19.92
C ARG A 76 9.37 1.21 -18.77
N ILE A 77 10.16 2.26 -18.56
CA ILE A 77 11.13 2.29 -17.45
C ILE A 77 10.40 2.25 -16.12
N MET A 78 9.35 3.04 -15.97
CA MET A 78 8.60 3.13 -14.73
C MET A 78 7.81 1.86 -14.41
N VAL A 79 7.37 1.13 -15.46
CA VAL A 79 6.77 -0.21 -15.25
C VAL A 79 7.79 -1.16 -14.61
N GLN A 80 9.03 -1.14 -15.07
CA GLN A 80 10.08 -1.97 -14.48
C GLN A 80 10.37 -1.59 -13.02
N VAL A 81 10.42 -0.28 -12.74
CA VAL A 81 10.61 0.21 -11.36
C VAL A 81 9.46 -0.24 -10.47
N ARG A 82 8.21 -0.06 -10.94
CA ARG A 82 7.02 -0.51 -10.22
C ARG A 82 7.10 -2.00 -9.91
N ASP A 83 7.39 -2.82 -10.92
CA ASP A 83 7.39 -4.28 -10.77
C ASP A 83 8.47 -4.74 -9.79
N GLN A 84 9.67 -4.15 -9.84
CA GLN A 84 10.74 -4.48 -8.90
C GLN A 84 10.39 -4.03 -7.49
N THR A 85 9.80 -2.85 -7.33
CA THR A 85 9.36 -2.35 -6.04
C THR A 85 8.29 -3.27 -5.43
N LEU A 86 7.29 -3.65 -6.22
CA LEU A 86 6.23 -4.54 -5.76
C LEU A 86 6.76 -5.92 -5.41
N LYS A 87 7.71 -6.42 -6.19
CA LYS A 87 8.32 -7.73 -5.91
C LYS A 87 8.96 -7.76 -4.53
N VAL A 88 9.67 -6.70 -4.16
CA VAL A 88 10.29 -6.60 -2.84
C VAL A 88 9.21 -6.50 -1.75
N LEU A 89 8.24 -5.60 -1.93
CA LEU A 89 7.24 -5.30 -0.90
C LEU A 89 6.24 -6.44 -0.71
N GLU A 90 5.84 -7.12 -1.79
CA GLU A 90 4.87 -8.21 -1.71
C GLU A 90 5.45 -9.48 -1.09
N ASN A 91 6.77 -9.63 -1.11
CA ASN A 91 7.45 -10.77 -0.49
C ASN A 91 7.75 -10.56 0.99
N GLN A 92 7.42 -9.41 1.54
CA GLN A 92 7.57 -9.11 2.97
C GLN A 92 6.20 -9.01 3.61
N THR A 93 6.08 -9.48 4.83
CA THR A 93 4.82 -9.43 5.58
C THR A 93 4.99 -8.62 6.85
N LEU A 94 3.86 -8.31 7.48
CA LEU A 94 3.87 -7.61 8.77
C LEU A 94 4.63 -8.42 9.82
N GLU A 95 4.57 -9.74 9.76
CA GLU A 95 5.29 -10.62 10.68
C GLU A 95 6.81 -10.40 10.60
N ASP A 96 7.34 -10.11 9.41
CA ASP A 96 8.77 -9.87 9.21
C ASP A 96 9.26 -8.61 9.95
N LEU A 97 8.34 -7.70 10.30
CA LEU A 97 8.67 -6.45 11.01
C LEU A 97 8.62 -6.57 12.52
N ILE A 98 8.06 -7.64 13.02
CA ILE A 98 7.84 -7.84 14.47
C ILE A 98 9.01 -8.54 15.14
#